data_509f09f72a61c5a7a546ab7a76670d2b
#
_entry.id   509f09f72a61c5a7a546ab7a76670d2b
#
_cell.length_a   1.000
_cell.length_b   1.000
_cell.length_c   1.000
_cell.angle_alpha   90.00
_cell.angle_beta   90.00
_cell.angle_gamma   90.00
#
_symmetry.space_group_name_H-M   'P 1'
#
loop_
_entity.id
_entity.type
_entity.pdbx_description
1 polymer ?
#
loop_
_entity_poly.entity_id
_entity_poly.type
_entity_poly.pdbx_seq_one_letter_code
_entity_poly.pdbx_strand_id
1 'polypeptide(L)'
;MFKKTDLSILEPFLSFEPLEWGDAIRFHDDLLTMADAPNAIECFRYFLEDLRHSAGRPLAIWSSSRCFSPEQCGAFLKRLGSLQEKYSGGRCAATSVSGQAMAREENVFVGLIRWLRSVKRPVIMVFQGEVSLSFLGIGLACDHRIATSDTTFCNQERQCGMPPGSGLLYLLPAYIGLGRANDLVTRTAEFSAHLALDWGLLDEVVTPSELDRTVGTMAQEVSGLSPDVLGSIKQLLNLRLPDFDKYFTLESQALDMALREKPWQKLPDQEPKENPGTA
;
A
#
# COMPACT_ATOMS: atom_id res chain seq x y z
N MET A 1 16.93 -4.73 17.91
CA MET A 1 17.24 -6.15 17.75
C MET A 1 15.93 -6.93 17.86
N PHE A 2 15.46 -7.50 16.77
CA PHE A 2 14.18 -8.19 16.68
C PHE A 2 14.19 -9.44 17.56
N LYS A 3 13.44 -9.44 18.65
CA LYS A 3 13.47 -10.54 19.64
C LYS A 3 12.52 -11.70 19.34
N LYS A 4 11.58 -11.53 18.41
CA LYS A 4 10.50 -12.50 18.12
C LYS A 4 10.24 -12.70 16.64
N THR A 5 10.81 -11.88 15.75
CA THR A 5 10.52 -11.91 14.32
C THR A 5 11.60 -12.67 13.59
N ASP A 6 11.23 -13.78 12.96
CA ASP A 6 12.10 -14.48 12.02
C ASP A 6 11.97 -13.80 10.65
N LEU A 7 12.88 -12.87 10.36
CA LEU A 7 12.85 -12.09 9.12
C LEU A 7 12.97 -12.95 7.86
N SER A 8 13.53 -14.17 7.96
CA SER A 8 13.65 -15.07 6.80
C SER A 8 12.28 -15.43 6.19
N ILE A 9 11.22 -15.44 7.01
CA ILE A 9 9.85 -15.66 6.55
C ILE A 9 9.35 -14.49 5.66
N LEU A 10 9.87 -13.28 5.88
CA LEU A 10 9.47 -12.06 5.16
C LEU A 10 10.33 -11.78 3.92
N GLU A 11 11.52 -12.41 3.79
CA GLU A 11 12.45 -12.18 2.67
C GLU A 11 11.81 -12.28 1.28
N PRO A 12 10.84 -13.17 0.99
CA PRO A 12 10.18 -13.18 -0.31
C PRO A 12 9.37 -11.89 -0.60
N PHE A 13 8.90 -11.19 0.42
CA PHE A 13 7.94 -10.10 0.31
C PHE A 13 8.55 -8.73 0.54
N LEU A 14 9.57 -8.66 1.37
CA LEU A 14 10.26 -7.42 1.72
C LEU A 14 11.67 -7.68 2.21
N SER A 15 12.51 -6.67 2.12
CA SER A 15 13.79 -6.59 2.82
C SER A 15 13.80 -5.43 3.81
N PHE A 16 14.57 -5.58 4.89
CA PHE A 16 14.79 -4.54 5.90
C PHE A 16 16.28 -4.22 5.98
N GLU A 17 16.60 -2.94 5.92
CA GLU A 17 17.98 -2.45 5.88
C GLU A 17 18.14 -1.23 6.81
N PRO A 18 19.05 -1.26 7.80
CA PRO A 18 19.44 -0.07 8.54
C PRO A 18 20.37 0.79 7.70
N LEU A 19 20.06 2.08 7.60
CA LEU A 19 20.83 3.09 6.87
C LEU A 19 21.40 4.12 7.85
N GLU A 20 22.33 4.96 7.42
CA GLU A 20 22.93 6.00 8.28
C GLU A 20 21.88 6.96 8.86
N TRP A 21 20.92 7.39 8.05
CA TRP A 21 19.89 8.35 8.40
C TRP A 21 18.62 7.73 9.02
N GLY A 22 18.42 6.40 8.92
CA GLY A 22 17.17 5.76 9.37
C GLY A 22 17.13 4.28 9.07
N ASP A 23 15.95 3.79 8.81
CA ASP A 23 15.71 2.40 8.41
C ASP A 23 14.97 2.38 7.08
N ALA A 24 15.18 1.31 6.30
CA ALA A 24 14.51 1.08 5.02
C ALA A 24 13.74 -0.23 5.05
N ILE A 25 12.50 -0.20 4.56
CA ILE A 25 11.74 -1.38 4.14
C ILE A 25 11.61 -1.28 2.62
N ARG A 26 11.98 -2.35 1.91
CA ARG A 26 11.78 -2.43 0.46
C ARG A 26 10.80 -3.55 0.18
N PHE A 27 9.63 -3.21 -0.33
CA PHE A 27 8.63 -4.18 -0.78
C PHE A 27 9.07 -4.80 -2.10
N HIS A 28 8.96 -6.11 -2.19
CA HIS A 28 9.28 -6.90 -3.38
C HIS A 28 8.04 -7.12 -4.26
N ASP A 29 8.25 -7.57 -5.49
CA ASP A 29 7.16 -7.82 -6.45
C ASP A 29 6.11 -8.83 -5.94
N ASP A 30 6.54 -9.77 -5.11
CA ASP A 30 5.67 -10.81 -4.56
C ASP A 30 4.88 -10.40 -3.30
N LEU A 31 4.89 -9.10 -2.93
CA LEU A 31 4.23 -8.60 -1.71
C LEU A 31 2.78 -9.07 -1.57
N LEU A 32 2.00 -9.04 -2.67
CA LEU A 32 0.59 -9.45 -2.67
C LEU A 32 0.38 -10.95 -2.42
N THR A 33 1.40 -11.77 -2.65
CA THR A 33 1.33 -13.21 -2.36
C THR A 33 1.42 -13.52 -0.86
N MET A 34 1.81 -12.53 -0.03
CA MET A 34 1.79 -12.65 1.42
C MET A 34 0.40 -13.02 1.96
N ALA A 35 -0.67 -12.60 1.28
CA ALA A 35 -2.05 -12.96 1.65
C ALA A 35 -2.30 -14.48 1.72
N ASP A 36 -1.53 -15.27 0.97
CA ASP A 36 -1.63 -16.74 0.97
C ASP A 36 -0.68 -17.41 1.99
N ALA A 37 0.10 -16.63 2.71
CA ALA A 37 1.10 -17.09 3.67
C ALA A 37 0.76 -16.63 5.10
N PRO A 38 -0.14 -17.33 5.82
CA PRO A 38 -0.60 -16.90 7.15
C PRO A 38 0.54 -16.66 8.15
N ASN A 39 1.61 -17.46 8.07
CA ASN A 39 2.80 -17.29 8.93
C ASN A 39 3.55 -16.00 8.59
N ALA A 40 3.59 -15.60 7.32
CA ALA A 40 4.21 -14.34 6.91
C ALA A 40 3.38 -13.13 7.37
N ILE A 41 2.05 -13.22 7.31
CA ILE A 41 1.15 -12.18 7.84
C ILE A 41 1.39 -11.98 9.35
N GLU A 42 1.44 -13.07 10.11
CA GLU A 42 1.68 -12.99 11.54
C GLU A 42 3.09 -12.45 11.84
N CYS A 43 4.10 -12.93 11.11
CA CYS A 43 5.47 -12.44 11.19
C CYS A 43 5.56 -10.95 10.88
N PHE A 44 4.87 -10.47 9.82
CA PHE A 44 4.84 -9.06 9.46
C PHE A 44 4.21 -8.19 10.57
N ARG A 45 3.15 -8.65 11.22
CA ARG A 45 2.55 -7.94 12.36
C ARG A 45 3.54 -7.81 13.54
N TYR A 46 4.28 -8.88 13.87
CA TYR A 46 5.31 -8.81 14.90
C TYR A 46 6.46 -7.89 14.48
N PHE A 47 6.86 -7.93 13.21
CA PHE A 47 7.87 -7.03 12.67
C PHE A 47 7.49 -5.55 12.81
N LEU A 48 6.25 -5.18 12.47
CA LEU A 48 5.76 -3.82 12.66
C LEU A 48 5.73 -3.41 14.14
N GLU A 49 5.40 -4.34 15.03
CA GLU A 49 5.41 -4.07 16.47
C GLU A 49 6.83 -3.90 17.02
N ASP A 50 7.77 -4.73 16.56
CA ASP A 50 9.20 -4.57 16.89
C ASP A 50 9.73 -3.20 16.40
N LEU A 51 9.35 -2.77 15.19
CA LEU A 51 9.69 -1.45 14.64
C LEU A 51 9.08 -0.30 15.42
N ARG A 52 7.93 -0.49 16.08
CA ARG A 52 7.30 0.52 16.95
C ARG A 52 8.20 0.88 18.13
N HIS A 53 8.98 -0.08 18.62
CA HIS A 53 9.88 0.07 19.76
C HIS A 53 11.28 0.58 19.37
N SER A 54 11.63 0.58 18.08
CA SER A 54 12.88 1.19 17.59
C SER A 54 12.73 2.70 17.44
N ALA A 55 12.85 3.40 18.56
CA ALA A 55 12.44 4.79 18.72
C ALA A 55 13.22 5.80 17.86
N GLY A 56 12.48 6.68 17.20
CA GLY A 56 12.93 8.00 16.78
C GLY A 56 13.59 8.12 15.41
N ARG A 57 14.14 7.04 14.84
CA ARG A 57 14.79 7.11 13.52
C ARG A 57 13.75 7.15 12.40
N PRO A 58 13.93 7.95 11.34
CA PRO A 58 13.06 7.90 10.17
C PRO A 58 12.99 6.51 9.56
N LEU A 59 11.85 6.19 8.97
CA LEU A 59 11.62 4.96 8.21
C LEU A 59 11.21 5.33 6.80
N ALA A 60 11.94 4.84 5.80
CA ALA A 60 11.47 4.91 4.43
C ALA A 60 10.95 3.55 3.99
N ILE A 61 9.82 3.55 3.27
CA ILE A 61 9.19 2.38 2.69
C ILE A 61 9.23 2.54 1.18
N TRP A 62 10.00 1.70 0.49
CA TRP A 62 10.10 1.67 -0.97
C TRP A 62 9.15 0.64 -1.54
N SER A 63 8.39 1.02 -2.56
CA SER A 63 7.85 0.06 -3.49
C SER A 63 8.95 -0.42 -4.43
N SER A 64 8.95 -1.68 -4.86
CA SER A 64 9.59 -2.02 -6.12
C SER A 64 8.84 -1.36 -7.27
N SER A 65 9.44 -1.28 -8.44
CA SER A 65 8.78 -0.70 -9.62
C SER A 65 7.53 -1.46 -10.08
N ARG A 66 7.30 -2.68 -9.56
CA ARG A 66 6.22 -3.58 -9.98
C ARG A 66 5.31 -4.05 -8.85
N CYS A 67 5.72 -4.01 -7.58
CA CYS A 67 4.95 -4.62 -6.49
C CYS A 67 3.53 -4.05 -6.35
N PHE A 68 3.33 -2.82 -6.76
CA PHE A 68 2.03 -2.14 -6.73
C PHE A 68 1.43 -1.93 -8.12
N SER A 69 2.00 -2.58 -9.14
CA SER A 69 1.54 -2.41 -10.50
C SER A 69 0.13 -3.00 -10.71
N PRO A 70 -0.60 -2.49 -11.70
CA PRO A 70 -1.85 -3.08 -12.16
C PRO A 70 -1.72 -4.56 -12.53
N GLU A 71 -0.56 -4.96 -13.07
CA GLU A 71 -0.27 -6.35 -13.43
C GLU A 71 -0.30 -7.27 -12.20
N GLN A 72 0.40 -6.89 -11.12
CA GLN A 72 0.41 -7.66 -9.87
C GLN A 72 -0.97 -7.72 -9.21
N CYS A 73 -1.69 -6.60 -9.18
CA CYS A 73 -3.07 -6.58 -8.70
C CYS A 73 -3.98 -7.49 -9.53
N GLY A 74 -3.83 -7.46 -10.86
CA GLY A 74 -4.59 -8.32 -11.77
C GLY A 74 -4.28 -9.80 -11.58
N ALA A 75 -3.01 -10.16 -11.42
CA ALA A 75 -2.59 -11.54 -11.13
C ALA A 75 -3.19 -12.02 -9.79
N PHE A 76 -3.18 -11.19 -8.77
CA PHE A 76 -3.80 -11.48 -7.50
C PHE A 76 -5.32 -11.73 -7.64
N LEU A 77 -6.05 -10.87 -8.33
CA LEU A 77 -7.49 -11.04 -8.56
C LEU A 77 -7.81 -12.32 -9.37
N LYS A 78 -7.04 -12.63 -10.42
CA LYS A 78 -7.19 -13.87 -11.20
C LYS A 78 -6.97 -15.09 -10.31
N ARG A 79 -5.99 -15.07 -9.42
CA ARG A 79 -5.73 -16.13 -8.44
C ARG A 79 -6.90 -16.31 -7.47
N LEU A 80 -7.45 -15.22 -6.92
CA LEU A 80 -8.66 -15.27 -6.09
C LEU A 80 -9.84 -15.92 -6.83
N GLY A 81 -10.03 -15.57 -8.11
CA GLY A 81 -11.06 -16.17 -8.99
C GLY A 81 -10.88 -17.67 -9.13
N SER A 82 -9.67 -18.14 -9.42
CA SER A 82 -9.36 -19.56 -9.54
C SER A 82 -9.62 -20.34 -8.25
N LEU A 83 -9.29 -19.76 -7.10
CA LEU A 83 -9.61 -20.35 -5.80
C LEU A 83 -11.12 -20.43 -5.58
N GLN A 84 -11.88 -19.41 -5.94
CA GLN A 84 -13.33 -19.41 -5.81
C GLN A 84 -13.97 -20.50 -6.68
N GLU A 85 -13.54 -20.65 -7.94
CA GLU A 85 -14.06 -21.68 -8.87
C GLU A 85 -13.75 -23.10 -8.38
N LYS A 86 -12.53 -23.35 -7.89
CA LYS A 86 -12.10 -24.64 -7.37
C LYS A 86 -12.94 -25.11 -6.17
N TYR A 87 -13.40 -24.20 -5.32
CA TYR A 87 -14.14 -24.50 -4.11
C TYR A 87 -15.66 -24.30 -4.24
N SER A 88 -16.16 -23.78 -5.37
CA SER A 88 -17.61 -23.58 -5.63
C SER A 88 -18.38 -24.87 -5.92
N GLY A 89 -17.70 -26.01 -6.07
CA GLY A 89 -18.34 -27.31 -6.36
C GLY A 89 -19.03 -27.99 -5.17
N GLY A 90 -18.94 -27.45 -3.97
CA GLY A 90 -19.61 -27.93 -2.76
C GLY A 90 -20.61 -26.92 -2.22
N ARG A 91 -21.74 -27.37 -1.69
CA ARG A 91 -22.82 -26.54 -1.09
C ARG A 91 -22.39 -25.69 0.13
N CYS A 92 -21.11 -25.45 0.34
CA CYS A 92 -20.62 -24.58 1.40
C CYS A 92 -20.31 -23.21 0.79
N ALA A 93 -20.97 -22.22 1.31
CA ALA A 93 -21.03 -20.81 0.90
C ALA A 93 -19.80 -20.31 0.12
N ALA A 94 -20.03 -19.86 -1.12
CA ALA A 94 -19.07 -19.22 -2.03
C ALA A 94 -18.39 -17.95 -1.47
N THR A 95 -18.72 -17.56 -0.28
CA THR A 95 -18.15 -16.45 0.51
C THR A 95 -16.87 -16.81 1.24
N SER A 96 -16.43 -18.11 1.28
CA SER A 96 -15.46 -18.46 2.32
C SER A 96 -14.00 -18.38 1.91
N VAL A 97 -13.61 -18.65 0.65
CA VAL A 97 -12.17 -18.74 0.31
C VAL A 97 -11.64 -17.46 -0.32
N SER A 98 -12.29 -16.89 -1.30
CA SER A 98 -11.90 -15.59 -1.87
C SER A 98 -12.13 -14.45 -0.89
N GLY A 99 -13.24 -14.48 -0.15
CA GLY A 99 -13.50 -13.54 0.93
C GLY A 99 -12.51 -13.66 2.09
N GLN A 100 -12.06 -14.87 2.43
CA GLN A 100 -11.01 -15.05 3.45
C GLN A 100 -9.63 -14.61 3.00
N ALA A 101 -9.24 -14.83 1.75
CA ALA A 101 -7.96 -14.34 1.23
C ALA A 101 -7.96 -12.82 1.15
N MET A 102 -9.04 -12.20 0.63
CA MET A 102 -9.21 -10.76 0.59
C MET A 102 -9.28 -10.16 2.01
N ALA A 103 -10.02 -10.77 2.93
CA ALA A 103 -10.07 -10.33 4.32
C ALA A 103 -8.69 -10.44 5.02
N ARG A 104 -7.84 -11.37 4.62
CA ARG A 104 -6.47 -11.46 5.15
C ARG A 104 -5.59 -10.33 4.62
N GLU A 105 -5.64 -10.06 3.31
CA GLU A 105 -4.93 -8.94 2.71
C GLU A 105 -5.40 -7.62 3.29
N GLU A 106 -6.70 -7.41 3.35
CA GLU A 106 -7.32 -6.26 3.98
C GLU A 106 -6.85 -6.08 5.43
N ASN A 107 -6.80 -7.17 6.21
CA ASN A 107 -6.27 -7.13 7.58
C ASN A 107 -4.78 -6.76 7.64
N VAL A 108 -3.97 -7.17 6.66
CA VAL A 108 -2.56 -6.79 6.59
C VAL A 108 -2.41 -5.30 6.30
N PHE A 109 -3.06 -4.80 5.25
CA PHE A 109 -2.96 -3.40 4.86
C PHE A 109 -3.68 -2.46 5.83
N VAL A 110 -4.84 -2.84 6.36
CA VAL A 110 -5.51 -2.08 7.43
C VAL A 110 -4.63 -2.01 8.68
N GLY A 111 -4.00 -3.13 9.06
CA GLY A 111 -3.03 -3.17 10.16
C GLY A 111 -1.84 -2.26 9.91
N LEU A 112 -1.28 -2.28 8.69
CA LEU A 112 -0.19 -1.39 8.28
C LEU A 112 -0.61 0.09 8.35
N ILE A 113 -1.77 0.45 7.81
CA ILE A 113 -2.27 1.84 7.84
C ILE A 113 -2.46 2.33 9.27
N ARG A 114 -3.03 1.51 10.15
CA ARG A 114 -3.15 1.83 11.58
C ARG A 114 -1.79 2.07 12.22
N TRP A 115 -0.83 1.22 11.89
CA TRP A 115 0.54 1.33 12.40
C TRP A 115 1.20 2.60 11.89
N LEU A 116 1.16 2.89 10.57
CA LEU A 116 1.72 4.08 9.94
C LEU A 116 1.22 5.37 10.60
N ARG A 117 -0.08 5.44 10.88
CA ARG A 117 -0.71 6.60 11.49
C ARG A 117 -0.43 6.77 12.98
N SER A 118 0.04 5.72 13.67
CA SER A 118 0.26 5.72 15.12
C SER A 118 1.70 5.59 15.56
N VAL A 119 2.60 5.19 14.67
CA VAL A 119 4.01 4.99 15.01
C VAL A 119 4.69 6.33 15.31
N LYS A 120 5.51 6.35 16.40
CA LYS A 120 6.19 7.55 16.86
C LYS A 120 7.56 7.75 16.19
N ARG A 121 7.57 7.61 14.86
CA ARG A 121 8.74 7.84 14.00
C ARG A 121 8.28 8.41 12.66
N PRO A 122 9.07 9.28 12.01
CA PRO A 122 8.75 9.76 10.67
C PRO A 122 8.72 8.60 9.67
N VAL A 123 7.72 8.56 8.81
CA VAL A 123 7.60 7.54 7.75
C VAL A 123 7.49 8.22 6.40
N ILE A 124 8.39 7.84 5.50
CA ILE A 124 8.46 8.33 4.11
C ILE A 124 8.08 7.18 3.19
N MET A 125 7.04 7.36 2.38
CA MET A 125 6.70 6.42 1.31
C MET A 125 7.39 6.82 0.02
N VAL A 126 7.99 5.87 -0.67
CA VAL A 126 8.70 6.06 -1.93
C VAL A 126 8.04 5.23 -3.01
N PHE A 127 7.47 5.89 -4.02
CA PHE A 127 6.82 5.25 -5.15
C PHE A 127 7.71 5.21 -6.38
N GLN A 128 7.68 4.08 -7.10
CA GLN A 128 8.39 3.88 -8.35
C GLN A 128 7.51 3.08 -9.33
N GLY A 129 7.62 3.38 -10.62
CA GLY A 129 6.91 2.65 -11.68
C GLY A 129 5.40 2.83 -11.66
N GLU A 130 4.65 1.78 -12.02
CA GLU A 130 3.20 1.80 -12.04
C GLU A 130 2.64 1.45 -10.65
N VAL A 131 1.74 2.30 -10.13
CA VAL A 131 1.16 2.17 -8.79
C VAL A 131 -0.36 2.18 -8.88
N SER A 132 -1.03 1.13 -8.41
CA SER A 132 -2.49 1.14 -8.33
C SER A 132 -3.00 2.07 -7.21
N LEU A 133 -4.22 2.56 -7.36
CA LEU A 133 -4.80 3.53 -6.42
C LEU A 133 -4.90 2.98 -5.00
N SER A 134 -5.16 1.69 -4.82
CA SER A 134 -5.19 1.07 -3.50
C SER A 134 -3.87 1.26 -2.74
N PHE A 135 -2.73 1.21 -3.44
CA PHE A 135 -1.42 1.41 -2.81
C PHE A 135 -1.07 2.89 -2.60
N LEU A 136 -1.61 3.80 -3.40
CA LEU A 136 -1.56 5.22 -3.06
C LEU A 136 -2.21 5.47 -1.68
N GLY A 137 -3.28 4.74 -1.32
CA GLY A 137 -3.91 4.81 0.00
C GLY A 137 -2.94 4.51 1.15
N ILE A 138 -2.04 3.52 0.99
CA ILE A 138 -0.99 3.24 1.99
C ILE A 138 -0.04 4.43 2.12
N GLY A 139 0.39 5.01 0.99
CA GLY A 139 1.26 6.19 1.00
C GLY A 139 0.63 7.40 1.67
N LEU A 140 -0.69 7.62 1.47
CA LEU A 140 -1.41 8.73 2.13
C LEU A 140 -1.51 8.55 3.65
N ALA A 141 -1.28 7.34 4.16
CA ALA A 141 -1.17 7.09 5.60
C ALA A 141 0.23 7.37 6.17
N CYS A 142 1.26 7.53 5.33
CA CYS A 142 2.60 7.93 5.72
C CYS A 142 2.68 9.45 5.96
N ASP A 143 3.75 9.91 6.61
CA ASP A 143 3.96 11.34 6.88
C ASP A 143 4.36 12.08 5.60
N HIS A 144 5.27 11.49 4.81
CA HIS A 144 5.80 12.06 3.56
C HIS A 144 5.75 11.05 2.42
N ARG A 145 5.78 11.55 1.20
CA ARG A 145 5.67 10.76 -0.05
C ARG A 145 6.58 11.33 -1.12
N ILE A 146 7.45 10.50 -1.66
CA ILE A 146 8.33 10.83 -2.78
C ILE A 146 8.01 9.87 -3.91
N ALA A 147 8.05 10.33 -5.15
CA ALA A 147 7.95 9.47 -6.31
C ALA A 147 9.05 9.76 -7.33
N THR A 148 9.39 8.76 -8.14
CA THR A 148 10.21 9.00 -9.32
C THR A 148 9.38 9.68 -10.41
N SER A 149 10.04 10.46 -11.28
CA SER A 149 9.39 11.24 -12.35
C SER A 149 8.68 10.37 -13.39
N ASP A 150 9.04 9.10 -13.49
CA ASP A 150 8.44 8.09 -14.36
C ASP A 150 7.30 7.31 -13.67
N THR A 151 6.98 7.62 -12.41
CA THR A 151 5.87 6.99 -11.71
C THR A 151 4.52 7.40 -12.30
N THR A 152 3.65 6.40 -12.50
CA THR A 152 2.27 6.58 -12.95
C THR A 152 1.31 5.92 -11.97
N PHE A 153 0.29 6.64 -11.55
CA PHE A 153 -0.79 6.10 -10.71
C PHE A 153 -1.94 5.62 -11.59
N CYS A 154 -2.32 4.35 -11.42
CA CYS A 154 -3.27 3.67 -12.30
C CYS A 154 -4.54 3.29 -11.53
N ASN A 155 -5.71 3.60 -12.10
CA ASN A 155 -7.02 3.23 -11.55
C ASN A 155 -7.53 1.91 -12.18
N GLN A 156 -6.80 0.84 -11.93
CA GLN A 156 -7.18 -0.48 -12.43
C GLN A 156 -8.46 -1.00 -11.75
N GLU A 157 -8.67 -0.65 -10.51
CA GLU A 157 -9.85 -1.03 -9.74
C GLU A 157 -11.14 -0.64 -10.46
N ARG A 158 -11.18 0.57 -11.04
CA ARG A 158 -12.30 1.03 -11.87
C ARG A 158 -12.53 0.14 -13.10
N GLN A 159 -11.45 -0.30 -13.77
CA GLN A 159 -11.56 -1.17 -14.95
C GLN A 159 -12.17 -2.53 -14.57
N CYS A 160 -11.89 -3.03 -13.38
CA CYS A 160 -12.43 -4.28 -12.85
C CYS A 160 -13.83 -4.11 -12.23
N GLY A 161 -14.33 -2.88 -12.08
CA GLY A 161 -15.58 -2.60 -11.36
C GLY A 161 -15.46 -2.79 -9.85
N MET A 162 -14.27 -2.55 -9.30
CA MET A 162 -14.00 -2.62 -7.86
C MET A 162 -13.77 -1.23 -7.29
N PRO A 163 -14.15 -0.96 -6.04
CA PRO A 163 -13.65 0.22 -5.34
C PRO A 163 -12.16 0.03 -5.02
N PRO A 164 -11.35 1.10 -5.02
CA PRO A 164 -10.00 1.03 -4.49
C PRO A 164 -10.04 0.80 -2.98
N GLY A 165 -9.16 -0.07 -2.51
CA GLY A 165 -9.04 -0.44 -1.09
C GLY A 165 -7.96 0.36 -0.35
N SER A 166 -7.44 -0.24 0.72
CA SER A 166 -6.31 0.27 1.52
C SER A 166 -6.54 1.69 2.06
N GLY A 167 -7.78 2.02 2.40
CA GLY A 167 -8.12 3.30 3.00
C GLY A 167 -8.03 4.51 2.06
N LEU A 168 -7.88 4.31 0.74
CA LEU A 168 -7.75 5.42 -0.20
C LEU A 168 -8.92 6.39 -0.09
N LEU A 169 -10.16 5.89 -0.13
CA LEU A 169 -11.35 6.74 -0.13
C LEU A 169 -11.59 7.45 1.22
N TYR A 170 -10.93 6.99 2.27
CA TYR A 170 -10.94 7.63 3.58
C TYR A 170 -9.94 8.78 3.65
N LEU A 171 -8.74 8.59 3.10
CA LEU A 171 -7.65 9.55 3.19
C LEU A 171 -7.67 10.58 2.06
N LEU A 172 -7.93 10.17 0.82
CA LEU A 172 -7.84 10.99 -0.37
C LEU A 172 -8.61 12.32 -0.30
N PRO A 173 -9.88 12.35 0.20
CA PRO A 173 -10.63 13.61 0.30
C PRO A 173 -9.99 14.65 1.23
N ALA A 174 -9.18 14.23 2.20
CA ALA A 174 -8.47 15.14 3.10
C ALA A 174 -7.33 15.89 2.40
N TYR A 175 -6.76 15.30 1.34
CA TYR A 175 -5.68 15.90 0.54
C TYR A 175 -6.21 16.77 -0.58
N ILE A 176 -7.19 16.29 -1.37
CA ILE A 176 -7.61 16.95 -2.62
C ILE A 176 -9.06 17.42 -2.62
N GLY A 177 -9.77 17.27 -1.52
CA GLY A 177 -11.19 17.58 -1.39
C GLY A 177 -12.09 16.53 -2.03
N LEU A 178 -13.35 16.45 -1.57
CA LEU A 178 -14.29 15.40 -1.95
C LEU A 178 -14.60 15.40 -3.45
N GLY A 179 -14.75 16.58 -4.07
CA GLY A 179 -15.08 16.70 -5.49
C GLY A 179 -14.01 16.09 -6.39
N ARG A 180 -12.75 16.47 -6.19
CA ARG A 180 -11.62 15.94 -6.96
C ARG A 180 -11.37 14.48 -6.66
N ALA A 181 -11.51 14.04 -5.41
CA ALA A 181 -11.40 12.64 -5.03
C ALA A 181 -12.43 11.77 -5.77
N ASN A 182 -13.71 12.21 -5.81
CA ASN A 182 -14.75 11.51 -6.56
C ASN A 182 -14.43 11.44 -8.06
N ASP A 183 -14.00 12.56 -8.67
CA ASP A 183 -13.64 12.61 -10.08
C ASP A 183 -12.47 11.69 -10.43
N LEU A 184 -11.43 11.69 -9.59
CA LEU A 184 -10.27 10.80 -9.73
C LEU A 184 -10.68 9.35 -9.74
N VAL A 185 -11.47 8.92 -8.75
CA VAL A 185 -11.81 7.50 -8.59
C VAL A 185 -12.81 7.03 -9.65
N THR A 186 -13.74 7.89 -10.09
CA THR A 186 -14.82 7.49 -10.99
C THR A 186 -14.52 7.72 -12.47
N ARG A 187 -13.64 8.66 -12.82
CA ARG A 187 -13.42 9.11 -14.20
C ARG A 187 -12.00 9.01 -14.70
N THR A 188 -10.99 9.13 -13.81
CA THR A 188 -9.59 9.12 -14.20
C THR A 188 -9.09 7.69 -14.35
N ALA A 189 -8.42 7.35 -15.46
CA ALA A 189 -7.83 6.05 -15.69
C ALA A 189 -6.41 5.96 -15.09
N GLU A 190 -5.62 7.01 -15.31
CA GLU A 190 -4.24 7.14 -14.82
C GLU A 190 -3.83 8.61 -14.71
N PHE A 191 -2.81 8.89 -13.89
CA PHE A 191 -2.18 10.20 -13.77
C PHE A 191 -0.71 10.11 -13.37
N SER A 192 0.07 11.11 -13.77
CA SER A 192 1.51 11.13 -13.53
C SER A 192 1.87 11.54 -12.10
N ALA A 193 3.11 11.24 -11.69
CA ALA A 193 3.69 11.74 -10.44
C ALA A 193 3.66 13.27 -10.36
N HIS A 194 3.92 13.99 -11.45
CA HIS A 194 3.87 15.45 -11.45
C HIS A 194 2.46 15.99 -11.17
N LEU A 195 1.43 15.37 -11.75
CA LEU A 195 0.05 15.76 -11.44
C LEU A 195 -0.33 15.42 -9.99
N ALA A 196 0.18 14.31 -9.46
CA ALA A 196 0.02 13.96 -8.06
C ALA A 196 0.70 14.99 -7.12
N LEU A 197 1.88 15.50 -7.51
CA LEU A 197 2.56 16.59 -6.80
C LEU A 197 1.74 17.87 -6.81
N ASP A 198 1.23 18.27 -7.98
CA ASP A 198 0.38 19.47 -8.13
C ASP A 198 -0.90 19.39 -7.27
N TRP A 199 -1.41 18.20 -7.03
CA TRP A 199 -2.56 17.98 -6.17
C TRP A 199 -2.23 17.85 -4.68
N GLY A 200 -0.94 17.84 -4.30
CA GLY A 200 -0.50 17.66 -2.94
C GLY A 200 -0.59 16.21 -2.44
N LEU A 201 -0.66 15.23 -3.34
CA LEU A 201 -0.60 13.81 -3.02
C LEU A 201 0.83 13.33 -2.80
N LEU A 202 1.81 14.04 -3.34
CA LEU A 202 3.25 13.84 -3.16
C LEU A 202 3.89 15.10 -2.61
N ASP A 203 4.98 14.94 -1.89
CA ASP A 203 5.80 16.04 -1.37
C ASP A 203 6.93 16.39 -2.36
N GLU A 204 7.51 15.36 -3.03
CA GLU A 204 8.56 15.55 -4.02
C GLU A 204 8.44 14.55 -5.19
N VAL A 205 8.89 15.01 -6.38
CA VAL A 205 9.07 14.16 -7.55
C VAL A 205 10.49 14.38 -8.08
N VAL A 206 11.24 13.30 -8.20
CA VAL A 206 12.68 13.33 -8.53
C VAL A 206 13.01 12.34 -9.65
N THR A 207 14.14 12.51 -10.29
CA THR A 207 14.65 11.49 -11.22
C THR A 207 15.05 10.21 -10.44
N PRO A 208 15.01 9.02 -11.08
CA PRO A 208 15.45 7.79 -10.41
C PRO A 208 16.88 7.87 -9.84
N SER A 209 17.76 8.61 -10.49
CA SER A 209 19.16 8.80 -10.06
C SER A 209 19.31 9.68 -8.81
N GLU A 210 18.34 10.52 -8.51
CA GLU A 210 18.35 11.43 -7.34
C GLU A 210 17.63 10.86 -6.14
N LEU A 211 16.88 9.76 -6.32
CA LEU A 211 15.93 9.24 -5.35
C LEU A 211 16.56 8.96 -3.99
N ASP A 212 17.62 8.17 -3.92
CA ASP A 212 18.25 7.78 -2.64
C ASP A 212 18.77 8.99 -1.89
N ARG A 213 19.38 9.95 -2.60
CA ARG A 213 19.85 11.20 -2.00
C ARG A 213 18.72 12.02 -1.43
N THR A 214 17.62 12.16 -2.18
CA THR A 214 16.47 12.97 -1.74
C THR A 214 15.79 12.33 -0.54
N VAL A 215 15.59 11.01 -0.54
CA VAL A 215 15.04 10.30 0.63
C VAL A 215 15.92 10.49 1.87
N GLY A 216 17.25 10.39 1.72
CA GLY A 216 18.19 10.63 2.82
C GLY A 216 18.13 12.08 3.35
N THR A 217 18.01 13.08 2.45
CA THR A 217 17.87 14.49 2.82
C THR A 217 16.56 14.72 3.59
N MET A 218 15.42 14.28 3.06
CA MET A 218 14.13 14.40 3.73
C MET A 218 14.14 13.69 5.10
N ALA A 219 14.74 12.50 5.18
CA ALA A 219 14.85 11.78 6.45
C ALA A 219 15.63 12.58 7.50
N GLN A 220 16.72 13.25 7.10
CA GLN A 220 17.48 14.12 8.00
C GLN A 220 16.66 15.33 8.45
N GLU A 221 15.91 15.98 7.57
CA GLU A 221 15.07 17.14 7.87
C GLU A 221 13.97 16.80 8.89
N VAL A 222 13.32 15.62 8.76
CA VAL A 222 12.23 15.22 9.65
C VAL A 222 12.70 14.57 10.96
N SER A 223 14.00 14.32 11.13
CA SER A 223 14.55 13.64 12.31
C SER A 223 14.67 14.51 13.56
N GLY A 224 14.37 15.81 13.47
CA GLY A 224 14.56 16.77 14.57
C GLY A 224 13.54 16.70 15.72
N LEU A 225 12.45 15.95 15.57
CA LEU A 225 11.38 15.85 16.56
C LEU A 225 11.58 14.64 17.49
N SER A 226 11.33 14.85 18.80
CA SER A 226 11.28 13.70 19.70
C SER A 226 10.09 12.78 19.37
N PRO A 227 10.19 11.45 19.64
CA PRO A 227 9.11 10.50 19.36
C PRO A 227 7.76 10.88 19.98
N ASP A 228 7.77 11.45 21.18
CA ASP A 228 6.53 11.84 21.86
C ASP A 228 5.89 13.08 21.26
N VAL A 229 6.68 14.05 20.83
CA VAL A 229 6.17 15.23 20.10
C VAL A 229 5.59 14.80 18.76
N LEU A 230 6.29 13.98 17.98
CA LEU A 230 5.80 13.47 16.71
C LEU A 230 4.51 12.65 16.89
N GLY A 231 4.48 11.76 17.89
CA GLY A 231 3.30 10.98 18.23
C GLY A 231 2.09 11.87 18.55
N SER A 232 2.29 12.95 19.30
CA SER A 232 1.25 13.93 19.62
C SER A 232 0.77 14.68 18.37
N ILE A 233 1.67 15.09 17.49
CA ILE A 233 1.33 15.73 16.21
C ILE A 233 0.44 14.79 15.37
N LYS A 234 0.87 13.53 15.16
CA LYS A 234 0.10 12.54 14.42
C LYS A 234 -1.28 12.32 15.03
N GLN A 235 -1.36 12.20 16.35
CA GLN A 235 -2.64 12.03 17.06
C GLN A 235 -3.58 13.22 16.80
N LEU A 236 -3.09 14.45 16.91
CA LEU A 236 -3.90 15.66 16.68
C LEU A 236 -4.36 15.78 15.21
N LEU A 237 -3.48 15.49 14.24
CA LEU A 237 -3.85 15.47 12.82
C LEU A 237 -4.90 14.40 12.52
N ASN A 238 -4.78 13.24 13.16
CA ASN A 238 -5.72 12.13 13.00
C ASN A 238 -7.13 12.40 13.57
N LEU A 239 -7.30 13.37 14.48
CA LEU A 239 -8.62 13.78 14.97
C LEU A 239 -9.53 14.32 13.87
N ARG A 240 -9.00 14.76 12.74
CA ARG A 240 -9.78 15.23 11.58
C ARG A 240 -10.42 14.08 10.79
N LEU A 241 -10.04 12.85 11.04
CA LEU A 241 -10.46 11.65 10.33
C LEU A 241 -11.16 10.70 11.32
N PRO A 242 -12.40 11.01 11.72
CA PRO A 242 -13.16 10.18 12.67
C PRO A 242 -13.60 8.87 12.02
N ASP A 243 -14.05 7.92 12.85
CA ASP A 243 -14.68 6.67 12.43
C ASP A 243 -13.82 5.73 11.56
N PHE A 244 -12.51 5.71 11.81
CA PHE A 244 -11.55 4.86 11.07
C PHE A 244 -12.01 3.38 11.01
N ASP A 245 -12.40 2.79 12.13
CA ASP A 245 -12.82 1.38 12.18
C ASP A 245 -14.13 1.14 11.44
N LYS A 246 -15.06 2.09 11.51
CA LYS A 246 -16.31 2.04 10.77
C LYS A 246 -16.07 2.13 9.27
N TYR A 247 -15.14 2.99 8.85
CA TYR A 247 -14.77 3.07 7.44
C TYR A 247 -14.28 1.73 6.90
N PHE A 248 -13.31 1.09 7.56
CA PHE A 248 -12.76 -0.18 7.09
C PHE A 248 -13.78 -1.33 7.12
N THR A 249 -14.75 -1.28 8.03
CA THR A 249 -15.89 -2.22 7.99
C THR A 249 -16.72 -2.04 6.72
N LEU A 250 -16.98 -0.79 6.31
CA LEU A 250 -17.73 -0.49 5.09
C LEU A 250 -16.92 -0.77 3.82
N GLU A 251 -15.62 -0.49 3.83
CA GLU A 251 -14.69 -0.82 2.73
C GLU A 251 -14.68 -2.33 2.47
N SER A 252 -14.54 -3.14 3.53
CA SER A 252 -14.60 -4.59 3.46
C SER A 252 -15.89 -5.10 2.84
N GLN A 253 -17.03 -4.57 3.27
CA GLN A 253 -18.33 -4.92 2.70
C GLN A 253 -18.45 -4.55 1.22
N ALA A 254 -17.93 -3.39 0.82
CA ALA A 254 -17.94 -2.95 -0.56
C ALA A 254 -17.07 -3.83 -1.46
N LEU A 255 -15.88 -4.21 -0.97
CA LEU A 255 -14.99 -5.15 -1.67
C LEU A 255 -15.61 -6.54 -1.80
N ASP A 256 -16.23 -7.07 -0.75
CA ASP A 256 -16.96 -8.34 -0.79
C ASP A 256 -18.12 -8.33 -1.82
N MET A 257 -18.84 -7.22 -1.89
CA MET A 257 -19.90 -7.06 -2.91
C MET A 257 -19.33 -7.06 -4.32
N ALA A 258 -18.25 -6.31 -4.56
CA ALA A 258 -17.60 -6.24 -5.86
C ALA A 258 -17.02 -7.58 -6.32
N LEU A 259 -16.46 -8.39 -5.40
CA LEU A 259 -15.96 -9.73 -5.71
C LEU A 259 -17.03 -10.70 -6.25
N ARG A 260 -18.30 -10.52 -5.84
CA ARG A 260 -19.42 -11.34 -6.36
C ARG A 260 -19.66 -11.13 -7.84
N GLU A 261 -19.30 -9.96 -8.38
CA GLU A 261 -19.38 -9.62 -9.80
C GLU A 261 -18.22 -10.18 -10.64
N LYS A 262 -17.35 -11.02 -10.03
CA LYS A 262 -16.20 -11.68 -10.66
C LYS A 262 -15.31 -10.70 -11.42
N PRO A 263 -14.72 -9.71 -10.77
CA PRO A 263 -13.97 -8.63 -11.41
C PRO A 263 -12.77 -9.14 -12.24
N TRP A 264 -12.20 -10.29 -11.91
CA TRP A 264 -11.13 -10.93 -12.68
C TRP A 264 -11.51 -11.32 -14.10
N GLN A 265 -12.80 -11.50 -14.41
CA GLN A 265 -13.28 -11.79 -15.77
C GLN A 265 -13.30 -10.55 -16.66
N LYS A 266 -13.21 -9.36 -16.07
CA LYS A 266 -13.17 -8.08 -16.78
C LYS A 266 -11.74 -7.62 -17.08
N LEU A 267 -10.73 -8.31 -16.52
CA LEU A 267 -9.33 -8.00 -16.78
C LEU A 267 -8.94 -8.46 -18.19
N PRO A 268 -8.23 -7.63 -18.98
CA PRO A 268 -7.68 -8.04 -20.24
C PRO A 268 -6.75 -9.24 -20.07
N ASP A 269 -6.71 -10.13 -21.05
CA ASP A 269 -5.65 -11.13 -21.12
C ASP A 269 -4.33 -10.40 -21.34
N GLN A 270 -3.52 -10.37 -20.28
CA GLN A 270 -2.21 -9.74 -20.35
C GLN A 270 -1.26 -10.72 -21.01
N GLU A 271 -0.84 -10.44 -22.25
CA GLU A 271 0.38 -11.03 -22.77
C GLU A 271 1.55 -10.54 -21.91
N PRO A 272 2.47 -11.44 -21.51
CA PRO A 272 3.64 -11.03 -20.72
C PRO A 272 4.40 -9.97 -21.54
N LYS A 273 4.52 -8.75 -21.02
CA LYS A 273 5.39 -7.73 -21.61
C LYS A 273 6.81 -8.32 -21.57
N GLU A 274 7.39 -8.59 -22.75
CA GLU A 274 8.78 -9.01 -22.86
C GLU A 274 9.67 -7.98 -22.15
N ASN A 275 10.53 -8.48 -21.31
CA ASN A 275 11.45 -7.69 -20.50
C ASN A 275 12.43 -6.96 -21.44
N PRO A 276 12.46 -5.63 -21.59
CA PRO A 276 13.39 -4.94 -22.49
C PRO A 276 14.82 -4.87 -21.99
N GLY A 277 15.23 -5.81 -21.12
CA GLY A 277 16.49 -5.78 -20.38
C GLY A 277 17.43 -6.97 -20.58
N THR A 278 17.36 -7.70 -21.72
CA THR A 278 18.39 -8.68 -22.09
C THR A 278 18.78 -8.48 -23.56
N ALA A 279 19.54 -7.43 -23.81
CA ALA A 279 20.38 -7.28 -25.00
C ALA A 279 21.66 -6.55 -24.60
#